data_925f405a4ee06a821a80514063181b2c
#
_entry.id   925f405a4ee06a821a80514063181b2c
#
_cell.length_a   1.000
_cell.length_b   1.000
_cell.length_c   1.000
_cell.angle_alpha   90.00
_cell.angle_beta   90.00
_cell.angle_gamma   90.00
#
_symmetry.space_group_name_H-M   'P 1'
#
loop_
_entity.id
_entity.type
_entity.pdbx_description
1 polymer ?
#
loop_
_entity_poly.entity_id
_entity_poly.type
_entity_poly.pdbx_seq_one_letter_code
_entity_poly.pdbx_strand_id
1 'polypeptide(L)'
;MAVEAVIWDFGGVFTSSPFEAFNRLEAEIGAPKDHIRRVNAANHHENAWALFERNEIDTARFDQLFLEESTALGFPIRGADVLPRLSGELRPRMVAALKACKLRFKVGCITNNVVSMHSPGQNEIQRAAGAMGQVMPLFDAIIESSKAGVRKPDPKIYRMMCDLLAVEPANCIYLDDLGINCKPAAALGMKAIKVIEVDQTLAELAALTGLTFDEPATA
;
A
#
# COMPACT_ATOMS: atom_id res chain seq x y z
N MET A 1 25.69 4.96 -8.09
CA MET A 1 25.30 5.27 -6.70
C MET A 1 24.94 3.95 -6.03
N ALA A 2 25.41 3.72 -4.81
CA ALA A 2 25.13 2.48 -4.09
C ALA A 2 23.74 2.56 -3.46
N VAL A 3 22.96 1.47 -3.53
CA VAL A 3 21.69 1.35 -2.81
C VAL A 3 21.98 1.22 -1.32
N GLU A 4 21.31 2.02 -0.49
CA GLU A 4 21.42 1.98 0.97
C GLU A 4 20.14 1.52 1.65
N ALA A 5 18.98 1.78 1.03
CA ALA A 5 17.68 1.41 1.57
C ALA A 5 16.73 0.91 0.50
N VAL A 6 15.82 0.01 0.93
CA VAL A 6 14.67 -0.44 0.14
C VAL A 6 13.42 -0.10 0.93
N ILE A 7 12.55 0.72 0.35
CA ILE A 7 11.33 1.24 0.97
C ILE A 7 10.13 0.63 0.24
N TRP A 8 9.18 0.11 0.99
CA TRP A 8 8.07 -0.68 0.48
C TRP A 8 6.73 -0.07 0.86
N ASP A 9 5.74 -0.14 -0.03
CA ASP A 9 4.35 -0.14 0.38
C ASP A 9 3.98 -1.50 0.99
N PHE A 10 2.82 -1.58 1.63
CA PHE A 10 2.32 -2.83 2.21
C PHE A 10 1.22 -3.45 1.36
N GLY A 11 0.10 -2.75 1.16
CA GLY A 11 -1.04 -3.23 0.40
C GLY A 11 -0.72 -3.39 -1.09
N GLY A 12 -1.15 -4.50 -1.73
CA GLY A 12 -0.82 -4.72 -3.14
C GLY A 12 0.64 -5.11 -3.41
N VAL A 13 1.55 -4.91 -2.42
CA VAL A 13 2.96 -5.32 -2.49
C VAL A 13 3.17 -6.64 -1.76
N PHE A 14 2.92 -6.66 -0.45
CA PHE A 14 3.01 -7.90 0.36
C PHE A 14 1.72 -8.71 0.37
N THR A 15 0.61 -8.10 -0.03
CA THR A 15 -0.68 -8.77 -0.18
C THR A 15 -1.16 -8.69 -1.62
N SER A 16 -2.15 -9.50 -1.99
CA SER A 16 -2.88 -9.31 -3.25
C SER A 16 -3.49 -7.91 -3.29
N SER A 17 -3.66 -7.35 -4.49
CA SER A 17 -4.21 -6.01 -4.66
C SER A 17 -5.70 -5.99 -4.28
N PRO A 18 -6.18 -4.99 -3.50
CA PRO A 18 -7.59 -4.86 -3.18
C PRO A 18 -8.47 -4.63 -4.42
N PHE A 19 -7.90 -4.20 -5.54
CA PHE A 19 -8.67 -3.94 -6.76
C PHE A 19 -9.36 -5.17 -7.34
N GLU A 20 -8.79 -6.37 -7.18
CA GLU A 20 -9.46 -7.60 -7.58
C GLU A 20 -10.71 -7.86 -6.74
N ALA A 21 -10.62 -7.60 -5.43
CA ALA A 21 -11.76 -7.73 -4.53
C ALA A 21 -12.83 -6.65 -4.80
N PHE A 22 -12.41 -5.44 -5.15
CA PHE A 22 -13.32 -4.38 -5.59
C PHE A 22 -14.05 -4.75 -6.88
N ASN A 23 -13.34 -5.30 -7.88
CA ASN A 23 -13.96 -5.72 -9.13
C ASN A 23 -14.95 -6.88 -8.90
N ARG A 24 -14.69 -7.78 -7.95
CA ARG A 24 -15.67 -8.82 -7.55
C ARG A 24 -16.91 -8.21 -6.89
N LEU A 25 -16.73 -7.28 -5.95
CA LEU A 25 -17.85 -6.56 -5.33
C LEU A 25 -18.68 -5.82 -6.38
N GLU A 26 -18.05 -5.09 -7.29
CA GLU A 26 -18.75 -4.38 -8.38
C GLU A 26 -19.60 -5.32 -9.23
N ALA A 27 -19.07 -6.50 -9.59
CA ALA A 27 -19.81 -7.51 -10.32
C ALA A 27 -20.99 -8.10 -9.50
N GLU A 28 -20.78 -8.34 -8.19
CA GLU A 28 -21.81 -8.85 -7.27
C GLU A 28 -23.00 -7.90 -7.15
N ILE A 29 -22.76 -6.59 -7.11
CA ILE A 29 -23.82 -5.57 -6.94
C ILE A 29 -24.29 -4.94 -8.25
N GLY A 30 -23.75 -5.37 -9.39
CA GLY A 30 -24.09 -4.82 -10.72
C GLY A 30 -23.56 -3.42 -10.98
N ALA A 31 -22.52 -3.00 -10.28
CA ALA A 31 -21.82 -1.72 -10.51
C ALA A 31 -20.97 -1.76 -11.79
N PRO A 32 -20.72 -0.62 -12.43
CA PRO A 32 -19.79 -0.52 -13.55
C PRO A 32 -18.39 -0.95 -13.12
N LYS A 33 -17.70 -1.70 -13.97
CA LYS A 33 -16.30 -2.12 -13.73
C LYS A 33 -15.40 -0.92 -13.43
N ASP A 34 -14.49 -1.08 -12.48
CA ASP A 34 -13.55 -0.05 -12.01
C ASP A 34 -14.25 1.22 -11.45
N HIS A 35 -15.52 1.12 -11.02
CA HIS A 35 -16.25 2.24 -10.46
C HIS A 35 -15.62 2.72 -9.13
N ILE A 36 -15.33 1.80 -8.21
CA ILE A 36 -14.64 2.11 -6.94
C ILE A 36 -13.29 2.78 -7.21
N ARG A 37 -12.54 2.28 -8.20
CA ARG A 37 -11.27 2.89 -8.59
C ARG A 37 -11.44 4.32 -9.11
N ARG A 38 -12.49 4.59 -9.88
CA ARG A 38 -12.81 5.94 -10.37
C ARG A 38 -13.19 6.88 -9.23
N VAL A 39 -13.99 6.39 -8.27
CA VAL A 39 -14.33 7.16 -7.05
C VAL A 39 -13.06 7.52 -6.29
N ASN A 40 -12.17 6.55 -6.06
CA ASN A 40 -10.91 6.79 -5.34
C ASN A 40 -9.94 7.71 -6.08
N ALA A 41 -10.00 7.76 -7.40
CA ALA A 41 -9.17 8.64 -8.22
C ALA A 41 -9.71 10.07 -8.31
N ALA A 42 -11.02 10.26 -8.14
CA ALA A 42 -11.64 11.58 -8.14
C ALA A 42 -11.23 12.34 -6.87
N ASN A 43 -10.81 13.60 -7.04
CA ASN A 43 -10.40 14.49 -5.94
C ASN A 43 -9.49 13.81 -4.89
N HIS A 44 -8.49 13.08 -5.35
CA HIS A 44 -7.67 12.14 -4.56
C HIS A 44 -6.92 12.77 -3.36
N HIS A 45 -6.95 14.09 -3.21
CA HIS A 45 -6.41 14.80 -2.05
C HIS A 45 -7.42 15.02 -0.92
N GLU A 46 -8.72 15.09 -1.25
CA GLU A 46 -9.78 15.52 -0.31
C GLU A 46 -11.02 14.59 -0.33
N ASN A 47 -10.98 13.48 -1.08
CA ASN A 47 -12.07 12.52 -1.11
C ASN A 47 -12.16 11.72 0.21
N ALA A 48 -13.21 10.93 0.37
CA ALA A 48 -13.46 10.10 1.55
C ALA A 48 -12.23 9.24 1.93
N TRP A 49 -11.54 8.64 0.94
CA TRP A 49 -10.33 7.87 1.18
C TRP A 49 -9.19 8.71 1.73
N ALA A 50 -8.96 9.88 1.14
CA ALA A 50 -7.88 10.77 1.57
C ALA A 50 -8.06 11.21 3.03
N LEU A 51 -9.27 11.62 3.39
CA LEU A 51 -9.61 12.01 4.76
C LEU A 51 -9.49 10.84 5.74
N PHE A 52 -9.96 9.67 5.33
CA PHE A 52 -9.93 8.47 6.17
C PHE A 52 -8.51 7.93 6.41
N GLU A 53 -7.66 7.90 5.38
CA GLU A 53 -6.26 7.49 5.50
C GLU A 53 -5.39 8.48 6.28
N ARG A 54 -5.81 9.75 6.41
CA ARG A 54 -5.18 10.72 7.32
C ARG A 54 -5.78 10.73 8.72
N ASN A 55 -6.78 9.85 8.99
CA ASN A 55 -7.52 9.77 10.24
C ASN A 55 -8.27 11.07 10.60
N GLU A 56 -8.72 11.81 9.59
CA GLU A 56 -9.51 13.05 9.76
C GLU A 56 -11.00 12.75 9.92
N ILE A 57 -11.45 11.56 9.51
CA ILE A 57 -12.83 11.08 9.65
C ILE A 57 -12.84 9.65 10.19
N ASP A 58 -13.95 9.28 10.84
CA ASP A 58 -14.21 7.92 11.30
C ASP A 58 -14.88 7.04 10.22
N THR A 59 -15.08 5.77 10.51
CA THR A 59 -15.69 4.78 9.61
C THR A 59 -17.13 5.18 9.20
N ALA A 60 -17.90 5.75 10.12
CA ALA A 60 -19.29 6.14 9.83
C ALA A 60 -19.33 7.33 8.86
N ARG A 61 -18.43 8.30 9.04
CA ARG A 61 -18.31 9.43 8.12
C ARG A 61 -17.74 9.02 6.78
N PHE A 62 -16.76 8.10 6.76
CA PHE A 62 -16.26 7.51 5.52
C PHE A 62 -17.38 6.84 4.73
N ASP A 63 -18.20 5.99 5.36
CA ASP A 63 -19.31 5.30 4.71
C ASP A 63 -20.27 6.28 4.03
N GLN A 64 -20.59 7.36 4.71
CA GLN A 64 -21.47 8.41 4.23
C GLN A 64 -20.88 9.16 3.02
N LEU A 65 -19.65 9.66 3.15
CA LEU A 65 -18.96 10.40 2.09
C LEU A 65 -18.71 9.53 0.86
N PHE A 66 -18.29 8.28 1.05
CA PHE A 66 -18.06 7.38 -0.05
C PHE A 66 -19.35 7.07 -0.83
N LEU A 67 -20.50 6.93 -0.13
CA LEU A 67 -21.80 6.79 -0.75
C LEU A 67 -22.16 8.04 -1.58
N GLU A 68 -21.94 9.24 -1.05
CA GLU A 68 -22.16 10.51 -1.74
C GLU A 68 -21.29 10.59 -3.01
N GLU A 69 -19.99 10.33 -2.90
CA GLU A 69 -19.03 10.38 -4.01
C GLU A 69 -19.33 9.34 -5.09
N SER A 70 -19.63 8.10 -4.70
CA SER A 70 -19.96 7.02 -5.63
C SER A 70 -21.26 7.28 -6.36
N THR A 71 -22.26 7.82 -5.66
CA THR A 71 -23.55 8.24 -6.26
C THR A 71 -23.36 9.36 -7.30
N ALA A 72 -22.53 10.35 -6.97
CA ALA A 72 -22.22 11.46 -7.89
C ALA A 72 -21.54 10.99 -9.19
N LEU A 73 -20.82 9.86 -9.13
CA LEU A 73 -20.20 9.21 -10.30
C LEU A 73 -21.11 8.19 -11.00
N GLY A 74 -22.39 8.09 -10.60
CA GLY A 74 -23.43 7.36 -11.32
C GLY A 74 -23.82 6.00 -10.78
N PHE A 75 -23.22 5.53 -9.69
CA PHE A 75 -23.64 4.27 -9.04
C PHE A 75 -23.37 4.31 -7.53
N PRO A 76 -24.41 4.16 -6.67
CA PRO A 76 -24.25 4.23 -5.22
C PRO A 76 -23.58 2.98 -4.66
N ILE A 77 -22.50 3.15 -3.90
CA ILE A 77 -21.82 2.09 -3.15
C ILE A 77 -21.56 2.58 -1.73
N ARG A 78 -21.87 1.77 -0.73
CA ARG A 78 -21.58 2.06 0.67
C ARG A 78 -20.10 1.85 0.97
N GLY A 79 -19.48 2.77 1.69
CA GLY A 79 -18.11 2.59 2.18
C GLY A 79 -17.98 1.35 3.08
N ALA A 80 -19.03 1.05 3.85
CA ALA A 80 -19.11 -0.16 4.69
C ALA A 80 -19.00 -1.47 3.90
N ASP A 81 -19.38 -1.50 2.62
CA ASP A 81 -19.25 -2.68 1.75
C ASP A 81 -17.85 -2.79 1.13
N VAL A 82 -17.14 -1.67 1.03
CA VAL A 82 -15.80 -1.59 0.43
C VAL A 82 -14.70 -1.91 1.43
N LEU A 83 -14.78 -1.40 2.66
CA LEU A 83 -13.75 -1.57 3.68
C LEU A 83 -13.37 -3.03 3.97
N PRO A 84 -14.32 -3.99 4.06
CA PRO A 84 -13.99 -5.39 4.28
C PRO A 84 -13.20 -6.03 3.13
N ARG A 85 -13.20 -5.41 1.94
CA ARG A 85 -12.50 -5.91 0.74
C ARG A 85 -11.04 -5.46 0.66
N LEU A 86 -10.55 -4.69 1.63
CA LEU A 86 -9.16 -4.22 1.66
C LEU A 86 -8.15 -5.31 2.04
N SER A 87 -8.61 -6.40 2.66
CA SER A 87 -7.75 -7.51 3.06
C SER A 87 -7.35 -8.36 1.85
N GLY A 88 -6.05 -8.50 1.63
CA GLY A 88 -5.47 -9.33 0.59
C GLY A 88 -4.76 -10.56 1.16
N GLU A 89 -4.49 -11.56 0.31
CA GLU A 89 -3.68 -12.72 0.64
C GLU A 89 -2.20 -12.36 0.64
N LEU A 90 -1.45 -12.86 1.62
CA LEU A 90 -0.01 -12.61 1.74
C LEU A 90 0.74 -13.20 0.53
N ARG A 91 1.72 -12.47 0.01
CA ARG A 91 2.64 -12.90 -1.05
C ARG A 91 3.95 -13.38 -0.44
N PRO A 92 4.15 -14.70 -0.21
CA PRO A 92 5.32 -15.21 0.53
C PRO A 92 6.67 -14.85 -0.13
N ARG A 93 6.72 -14.78 -1.47
CA ARG A 93 7.93 -14.42 -2.20
C ARG A 93 8.36 -12.96 -1.96
N MET A 94 7.41 -12.04 -1.83
CA MET A 94 7.71 -10.64 -1.49
C MET A 94 8.25 -10.54 -0.05
N VAL A 95 7.71 -11.34 0.87
CA VAL A 95 8.22 -11.42 2.25
C VAL A 95 9.64 -12.00 2.29
N ALA A 96 9.92 -13.02 1.49
CA ALA A 96 11.27 -13.58 1.35
C ALA A 96 12.25 -12.53 0.79
N ALA A 97 11.83 -11.76 -0.21
CA ALA A 97 12.64 -10.67 -0.78
C ALA A 97 12.93 -9.57 0.25
N LEU A 98 11.94 -9.17 1.07
CA LEU A 98 12.15 -8.23 2.17
C LEU A 98 13.22 -8.75 3.15
N LYS A 99 13.12 -10.03 3.57
CA LYS A 99 14.10 -10.65 4.47
C LYS A 99 15.50 -10.67 3.87
N ALA A 100 15.62 -10.95 2.57
CA ALA A 100 16.92 -10.91 1.87
C ALA A 100 17.47 -9.48 1.78
N CYS A 101 16.63 -8.49 1.48
CA CYS A 101 17.03 -7.08 1.47
C CYS A 101 17.51 -6.61 2.84
N LYS A 102 16.81 -6.99 3.92
CA LYS A 102 17.18 -6.60 5.30
C LYS A 102 18.58 -7.05 5.71
N LEU A 103 19.12 -8.10 5.11
CA LEU A 103 20.48 -8.56 5.41
C LEU A 103 21.59 -7.61 4.90
N ARG A 104 21.25 -6.70 3.97
CA ARG A 104 22.25 -5.84 3.29
C ARG A 104 21.87 -4.37 3.22
N PHE A 105 20.61 -4.04 3.38
CA PHE A 105 20.05 -2.68 3.24
C PHE A 105 19.17 -2.35 4.43
N LYS A 106 19.02 -1.07 4.71
CA LYS A 106 17.93 -0.59 5.58
C LYS A 106 16.60 -0.84 4.89
N VAL A 107 15.58 -1.24 5.64
CA VAL A 107 14.26 -1.52 5.08
C VAL A 107 13.18 -0.67 5.76
N GLY A 108 12.42 0.06 4.97
CA GLY A 108 11.32 0.91 5.43
C GLY A 108 9.97 0.51 4.86
N CYS A 109 8.89 0.80 5.58
CA CYS A 109 7.53 0.66 5.08
C CYS A 109 6.79 2.00 5.15
N ILE A 110 6.18 2.41 4.03
CA ILE A 110 5.26 3.55 3.98
C ILE A 110 3.89 3.01 3.56
N THR A 111 2.93 2.98 4.46
CA THR A 111 1.59 2.48 4.17
C THR A 111 0.52 3.54 4.39
N ASN A 112 -0.40 3.67 3.41
CA ASN A 112 -1.63 4.40 3.60
C ASN A 112 -2.61 3.45 4.29
N ASN A 113 -2.74 3.56 5.59
CA ASN A 113 -3.61 2.72 6.41
C ASN A 113 -4.67 3.53 7.14
N VAL A 114 -5.67 2.84 7.65
CA VAL A 114 -6.75 3.43 8.46
C VAL A 114 -6.77 2.81 9.85
N VAL A 115 -6.92 3.65 10.88
CA VAL A 115 -6.89 3.19 12.29
C VAL A 115 -8.00 2.18 12.59
N SER A 116 -9.17 2.33 11.95
CA SER A 116 -10.32 1.43 12.15
C SER A 116 -10.09 -0.02 11.67
N MET A 117 -9.04 -0.28 10.89
CA MET A 117 -8.66 -1.67 10.55
C MET A 117 -8.18 -2.48 11.77
N HIS A 118 -7.98 -1.84 12.91
CA HIS A 118 -7.57 -2.49 14.16
C HIS A 118 -8.73 -2.73 15.16
N SER A 119 -9.98 -2.48 14.74
CA SER A 119 -11.15 -2.69 15.63
C SER A 119 -11.45 -4.18 15.82
N PRO A 120 -11.64 -4.65 17.08
CA PRO A 120 -11.91 -6.07 17.35
C PRO A 120 -13.32 -6.47 16.89
N GLY A 121 -13.43 -7.55 16.11
CA GLY A 121 -14.70 -8.20 15.84
C GLY A 121 -14.96 -8.67 14.40
N GLN A 122 -14.06 -8.49 13.44
CA GLN A 122 -14.27 -8.97 12.06
C GLN A 122 -13.16 -9.95 11.64
N ASN A 123 -13.51 -11.19 11.29
CA ASN A 123 -12.56 -12.26 10.94
C ASN A 123 -11.61 -11.92 9.77
N GLU A 124 -12.00 -11.06 8.84
CA GLU A 124 -11.14 -10.62 7.72
C GLU A 124 -10.12 -9.56 8.16
N ILE A 125 -10.50 -8.68 9.08
CA ILE A 125 -9.59 -7.72 9.73
C ILE A 125 -8.52 -8.47 10.53
N GLN A 126 -8.86 -9.60 11.17
CA GLN A 126 -7.89 -10.47 11.83
C GLN A 126 -6.89 -11.11 10.86
N ARG A 127 -7.29 -11.42 9.62
CA ARG A 127 -6.36 -11.91 8.59
C ARG A 127 -5.42 -10.82 8.09
N ALA A 128 -5.91 -9.61 7.85
CA ALA A 128 -5.07 -8.47 7.50
C ALA A 128 -4.13 -8.11 8.66
N ALA A 129 -4.62 -8.09 9.90
CA ALA A 129 -3.80 -7.96 11.09
C ALA A 129 -2.78 -9.09 11.21
N GLY A 130 -3.12 -10.32 10.83
CA GLY A 130 -2.21 -11.46 10.77
C GLY A 130 -1.06 -11.25 9.78
N ALA A 131 -1.34 -10.82 8.56
CA ALA A 131 -0.32 -10.52 7.55
C ALA A 131 0.57 -9.34 7.98
N MET A 132 -0.03 -8.25 8.45
CA MET A 132 0.71 -7.11 8.99
C MET A 132 1.55 -7.51 10.20
N GLY A 133 0.99 -8.25 11.16
CA GLY A 133 1.70 -8.72 12.35
C GLY A 133 2.93 -9.57 12.04
N GLN A 134 2.91 -10.31 10.94
CA GLN A 134 4.06 -11.13 10.50
C GLN A 134 5.13 -10.31 9.77
N VAL A 135 4.76 -9.29 9.03
CA VAL A 135 5.66 -8.57 8.13
C VAL A 135 6.18 -7.27 8.74
N MET A 136 5.34 -6.51 9.46
CA MET A 136 5.74 -5.22 10.04
C MET A 136 6.98 -5.29 10.94
N PRO A 137 7.18 -6.32 11.80
CA PRO A 137 8.39 -6.41 12.63
C PRO A 137 9.71 -6.59 11.84
N LEU A 138 9.61 -6.88 10.54
CA LEU A 138 10.79 -7.02 9.70
C LEU A 138 11.40 -5.67 9.28
N PHE A 139 10.63 -4.58 9.32
CA PHE A 139 11.10 -3.25 8.93
C PHE A 139 11.93 -2.57 10.01
N ASP A 140 12.89 -1.73 9.60
CA ASP A 140 13.69 -0.89 10.49
C ASP A 140 12.94 0.41 10.83
N ALA A 141 12.09 0.89 9.90
CA ALA A 141 11.21 2.04 10.10
C ALA A 141 9.87 1.84 9.41
N ILE A 142 8.80 2.34 10.03
CA ILE A 142 7.42 2.25 9.50
C ILE A 142 6.78 3.63 9.60
N ILE A 143 6.17 4.09 8.52
CA ILE A 143 5.30 5.26 8.50
C ILE A 143 3.89 4.81 8.10
N GLU A 144 2.95 4.99 9.01
CA GLU A 144 1.51 4.79 8.80
C GLU A 144 0.85 6.16 8.59
N SER A 145 0.17 6.37 7.47
CA SER A 145 -0.45 7.67 7.14
C SER A 145 -1.39 8.17 8.23
N SER A 146 -2.17 7.30 8.82
CA SER A 146 -3.12 7.61 9.89
C SER A 146 -2.47 8.13 11.18
N LYS A 147 -1.20 7.80 11.42
CA LYS A 147 -0.41 8.31 12.56
C LYS A 147 0.41 9.53 12.18
N ALA A 148 0.87 9.60 10.93
CA ALA A 148 1.72 10.67 10.45
C ALA A 148 0.94 11.94 10.07
N GLY A 149 -0.39 11.85 9.87
CA GLY A 149 -1.23 12.94 9.38
C GLY A 149 -0.88 13.39 7.95
N VAL A 150 -0.13 12.58 7.22
CA VAL A 150 0.24 12.77 5.82
C VAL A 150 0.24 11.43 5.11
N ARG A 151 -0.18 11.40 3.86
CA ARG A 151 -0.34 10.17 3.07
C ARG A 151 0.40 10.25 1.73
N LYS A 152 0.71 9.11 1.14
CA LYS A 152 1.09 9.04 -0.27
C LYS A 152 -0.08 9.56 -1.14
N PRO A 153 0.19 10.31 -2.19
CA PRO A 153 1.46 10.60 -2.84
C PRO A 153 2.16 11.91 -2.41
N ASP A 154 1.87 12.48 -1.24
CA ASP A 154 2.56 13.68 -0.76
C ASP A 154 4.08 13.43 -0.64
N PRO A 155 4.95 14.23 -1.31
CA PRO A 155 6.40 14.08 -1.22
C PRO A 155 6.98 14.11 0.19
N LYS A 156 6.27 14.71 1.13
CA LYS A 156 6.69 14.82 2.54
C LYS A 156 6.86 13.45 3.20
N ILE A 157 5.96 12.48 2.91
CA ILE A 157 5.99 11.16 3.57
C ILE A 157 7.24 10.35 3.17
N TYR A 158 7.71 10.50 1.92
CA TYR A 158 8.93 9.82 1.44
C TYR A 158 10.19 10.44 2.08
N ARG A 159 10.25 11.80 2.22
CA ARG A 159 11.34 12.46 2.93
C ARG A 159 11.39 12.05 4.39
N MET A 160 10.25 12.00 5.07
CA MET A 160 10.17 11.50 6.45
C MET A 160 10.75 10.09 6.59
N MET A 161 10.50 9.19 5.63
CA MET A 161 11.09 7.85 5.66
C MET A 161 12.61 7.89 5.47
N CYS A 162 13.10 8.72 4.55
CA CYS A 162 14.55 8.90 4.36
C CYS A 162 15.23 9.44 5.61
N ASP A 163 14.60 10.40 6.29
CA ASP A 163 15.09 10.96 7.56
C ASP A 163 15.15 9.88 8.66
N LEU A 164 14.09 9.07 8.81
CA LEU A 164 14.05 7.97 9.78
C LEU A 164 15.12 6.91 9.52
N LEU A 165 15.36 6.60 8.25
CA LEU A 165 16.39 5.65 7.85
C LEU A 165 17.79 6.27 7.78
N ALA A 166 17.93 7.58 7.91
CA ALA A 166 19.16 8.34 7.72
C ALA A 166 19.85 7.96 6.39
N VAL A 167 19.14 8.19 5.27
CA VAL A 167 19.59 7.91 3.89
C VAL A 167 19.14 9.02 2.95
N GLU A 168 19.89 9.21 1.85
CA GLU A 168 19.49 10.13 0.79
C GLU A 168 18.49 9.45 -0.17
N PRO A 169 17.46 10.17 -0.67
CA PRO A 169 16.49 9.61 -1.61
C PRO A 169 17.12 8.94 -2.83
N ALA A 170 18.22 9.49 -3.37
CA ALA A 170 18.91 8.95 -4.54
C ALA A 170 19.53 7.56 -4.29
N ASN A 171 19.73 7.17 -3.03
CA ASN A 171 20.25 5.87 -2.63
C ASN A 171 19.14 4.87 -2.22
N CYS A 172 17.87 5.23 -2.47
CA CYS A 172 16.71 4.41 -2.13
C CYS A 172 16.08 3.75 -3.36
N ILE A 173 15.57 2.54 -3.15
CA ILE A 173 14.60 1.89 -4.02
C ILE A 173 13.23 2.02 -3.33
N TYR A 174 12.19 2.35 -4.08
CA TYR A 174 10.82 2.42 -3.59
C TYR A 174 9.91 1.47 -4.39
N LEU A 175 9.12 0.65 -3.70
CA LEU A 175 8.20 -0.31 -4.32
C LEU A 175 6.75 0.00 -3.90
N ASP A 176 5.84 0.13 -4.87
CA ASP A 176 4.41 0.41 -4.65
C ASP A 176 3.59 -0.09 -5.85
N ASP A 177 2.37 -0.59 -5.63
CA ASP A 177 1.50 -1.06 -6.71
C ASP A 177 0.80 0.09 -7.45
N LEU A 178 0.76 1.29 -6.86
CA LEU A 178 0.13 2.47 -7.45
C LEU A 178 1.15 3.40 -8.11
N GLY A 179 1.05 3.55 -9.42
CA GLY A 179 1.93 4.48 -10.17
C GLY A 179 1.85 5.93 -9.70
N ILE A 180 0.72 6.35 -9.13
CA ILE A 180 0.58 7.70 -8.54
C ILE A 180 1.53 7.88 -7.35
N ASN A 181 1.82 6.84 -6.59
CA ASN A 181 2.76 6.85 -5.46
C ASN A 181 4.22 6.72 -5.92
N CYS A 182 4.48 5.98 -7.01
CA CYS A 182 5.82 5.85 -7.59
C CYS A 182 6.36 7.18 -8.15
N LYS A 183 5.49 8.00 -8.74
CA LYS A 183 5.89 9.27 -9.38
C LYS A 183 6.61 10.25 -8.44
N PRO A 184 6.08 10.61 -7.25
CA PRO A 184 6.75 11.52 -6.35
C PRO A 184 8.03 10.93 -5.75
N ALA A 185 8.10 9.62 -5.51
CA ALA A 185 9.33 8.96 -5.09
C ALA A 185 10.43 9.10 -6.16
N ALA A 186 10.10 8.84 -7.43
CA ALA A 186 11.03 9.04 -8.55
C ALA A 186 11.44 10.51 -8.71
N ALA A 187 10.52 11.46 -8.52
CA ALA A 187 10.83 12.90 -8.58
C ALA A 187 11.79 13.36 -7.47
N LEU A 188 11.84 12.65 -6.34
CA LEU A 188 12.82 12.85 -5.28
C LEU A 188 14.19 12.19 -5.57
N GLY A 189 14.30 11.44 -6.66
CA GLY A 189 15.53 10.75 -7.06
C GLY A 189 15.59 9.27 -6.67
N MET A 190 14.53 8.71 -6.04
CA MET A 190 14.46 7.28 -5.72
C MET A 190 14.33 6.44 -7.01
N LYS A 191 14.80 5.21 -6.98
CA LYS A 191 14.51 4.22 -8.02
C LYS A 191 13.18 3.57 -7.70
N ALA A 192 12.12 3.97 -8.41
CA ALA A 192 10.77 3.50 -8.15
C ALA A 192 10.42 2.29 -9.02
N ILE A 193 10.00 1.19 -8.40
CA ILE A 193 9.49 -0.03 -9.01
C ILE A 193 7.97 -0.05 -8.82
N LYS A 194 7.22 -0.09 -9.92
CA LYS A 194 5.78 -0.31 -9.85
C LYS A 194 5.50 -1.81 -9.78
N VAL A 195 4.98 -2.26 -8.64
CA VAL A 195 4.63 -3.67 -8.40
C VAL A 195 3.35 -4.02 -9.17
N ILE A 196 3.48 -4.84 -10.20
CA ILE A 196 2.36 -5.38 -10.98
C ILE A 196 2.35 -6.90 -10.80
N GLU A 197 3.42 -7.56 -11.23
CA GLU A 197 3.63 -9.00 -11.11
C GLU A 197 4.87 -9.27 -10.25
N VAL A 198 4.79 -10.32 -9.43
CA VAL A 198 5.86 -10.66 -8.47
C VAL A 198 7.17 -10.95 -9.19
N ASP A 199 7.14 -11.75 -10.27
CA ASP A 199 8.35 -12.15 -11.00
C ASP A 199 9.08 -10.96 -11.62
N GLN A 200 8.34 -10.06 -12.29
CA GLN A 200 8.89 -8.84 -12.86
C GLN A 200 9.48 -7.94 -11.76
N THR A 201 8.75 -7.77 -10.67
CA THR A 201 9.18 -6.93 -9.54
C THR A 201 10.48 -7.45 -8.93
N LEU A 202 10.58 -8.76 -8.70
CA LEU A 202 11.78 -9.37 -8.13
C LEU A 202 12.97 -9.31 -9.09
N ALA A 203 12.74 -9.44 -10.40
CA ALA A 203 13.79 -9.26 -11.41
C ALA A 203 14.32 -7.82 -11.45
N GLU A 204 13.44 -6.81 -11.39
CA GLU A 204 13.84 -5.40 -11.32
C GLU A 204 14.59 -5.10 -10.02
N LEU A 205 14.11 -5.60 -8.89
CA LEU A 205 14.76 -5.43 -7.60
C LEU A 205 16.14 -6.11 -7.57
N ALA A 206 16.27 -7.31 -8.14
CA ALA A 206 17.54 -8.03 -8.29
C ALA A 206 18.56 -7.22 -9.09
N ALA A 207 18.15 -6.66 -10.22
CA ALA A 207 19.02 -5.82 -11.08
C ALA A 207 19.54 -4.57 -10.35
N LEU A 208 18.74 -3.99 -9.45
CA LEU A 208 19.12 -2.80 -8.69
C LEU A 208 19.95 -3.09 -7.44
N THR A 209 19.72 -4.23 -6.79
CA THR A 209 20.34 -4.61 -5.50
C THR A 209 21.54 -5.53 -5.64
N GLY A 210 21.64 -6.24 -6.77
CA GLY A 210 22.60 -7.33 -6.95
C GLY A 210 22.29 -8.57 -6.10
N LEU A 211 21.07 -8.67 -5.53
CA LEU A 211 20.59 -9.86 -4.83
C LEU A 211 19.94 -10.83 -5.79
N THR A 212 19.88 -12.11 -5.41
CA THR A 212 19.05 -13.13 -6.06
C THR A 212 17.83 -13.40 -5.19
N PHE A 213 16.65 -13.53 -5.84
CA PHE A 213 15.39 -13.81 -5.18
C PHE A 213 14.84 -15.14 -5.75
N ASP A 214 15.46 -16.23 -5.34
CA ASP A 214 15.06 -17.58 -5.76
C ASP A 214 13.66 -17.94 -5.22
N GLU A 215 12.95 -18.84 -5.91
CA GLU A 215 11.71 -19.38 -5.39
C GLU A 215 11.98 -20.06 -4.04
N PRO A 216 11.10 -19.85 -3.02
CA PRO A 216 11.22 -20.64 -1.81
C PRO A 216 11.13 -22.12 -2.20
N ALA A 217 12.11 -22.91 -1.76
CA ALA A 217 12.08 -24.35 -1.97
C ALA A 217 10.69 -24.86 -1.53
N THR A 218 9.97 -25.47 -2.44
CA THR A 218 8.69 -26.11 -2.14
C THR A 218 8.95 -27.18 -1.08
N ALA A 219 8.40 -26.93 0.14
CA ALA A 219 8.45 -27.88 1.23
C ALA A 219 7.44 -29.01 0.99
#